data_6e9ee23da592bb30d8dddc99b5cf8e24
#
_entry.id   6e9ee23da592bb30d8dddc99b5cf8e24
#
_cell.length_a   1.000
_cell.length_b   1.000
_cell.length_c   1.000
_cell.angle_alpha   90.00
_cell.angle_beta   90.00
_cell.angle_gamma   90.00
#
_symmetry.space_group_name_H-M   'P 1'
#
loop_
_entity.id
_entity.type
_entity.pdbx_description
1 polymer ?
#
loop_
_entity_poly.entity_id
_entity_poly.type
_entity_poly.pdbx_seq_one_letter_code
_entity_poly.pdbx_strand_id
1 'polypeptide(L)'
;MPARRPAQPGPAIVVDQPATGTGRSGRAPGRASRARLAWIAAYAGAGVVLFLCYLRVSWTQSVSSDGGSNALEAWDMLHGNLVLHGWTLTDVSFYTTELPEYMLVELIRGLGPAVVHTAAAFTYTALVLLAGLVAKGRATGREGVARVLIGSGIMLAPQLGNPVFVLLLVPDHVGTGVPMLLIFLVLDRAPRRWYVPPVIALMLAWATIGDRLVIAAAILPIVIVCSIRIFQGVVLADRPLAAVWFEASLIAASITGLGISLLVLRVLGRLGGFTLLPLVTHVAKVSSLAKNFRLTGEGLLGLYGADVVHAPPGLQTAIAVLHLAGLALVTWALGRALRRFFRCDDLLVQVLTLGILADVAAFAFSSLPYSIWDTRQISAVLPFGAVLAGRLLGGDLLKARLVPALAVLLASYTAALGFDAVQPTIPAHDQPLADWLVAHDFSYGLSNYFEGNITTLDSGGRVHLIAVSWGADKSVPRAYQS
;
A
#
# COMPACT_ATOMS: atom_id res chain seq x y z
N MET A 1 -68.72 -1.95 51.41
CA MET A 1 -69.04 -2.78 50.24
C MET A 1 -68.90 -1.93 48.99
N PRO A 2 -67.87 -2.14 48.17
CA PRO A 2 -67.81 -1.55 46.84
C PRO A 2 -68.19 -2.56 45.74
N ALA A 3 -68.92 -2.08 44.78
CA ALA A 3 -69.57 -2.81 43.69
C ALA A 3 -68.55 -3.44 42.71
N ARG A 4 -68.85 -4.69 42.32
CA ARG A 4 -68.15 -5.42 41.25
C ARG A 4 -68.45 -4.84 39.88
N ARG A 5 -67.45 -4.54 39.08
CA ARG A 5 -67.56 -4.25 37.64
C ARG A 5 -67.66 -5.58 36.86
N PRO A 6 -68.44 -5.64 35.77
CA PRO A 6 -68.55 -6.83 34.95
C PRO A 6 -67.34 -7.00 34.03
N ALA A 7 -66.98 -8.26 33.74
CA ALA A 7 -65.90 -8.69 32.87
C ALA A 7 -66.18 -8.36 31.39
N GLN A 8 -65.13 -7.88 30.69
CA GLN A 8 -65.15 -7.71 29.22
C GLN A 8 -64.84 -9.04 28.51
N PRO A 9 -65.46 -9.36 27.38
CA PRO A 9 -65.16 -10.55 26.61
C PRO A 9 -63.84 -10.40 25.88
N GLY A 10 -63.04 -11.50 25.88
CA GLY A 10 -61.72 -11.59 25.20
C GLY A 10 -61.83 -11.63 23.69
N PRO A 11 -60.76 -11.28 22.97
CA PRO A 11 -60.75 -11.23 21.50
C PRO A 11 -60.79 -12.64 20.85
N ALA A 12 -61.57 -12.76 19.80
CA ALA A 12 -61.74 -13.96 19.00
C ALA A 12 -60.44 -14.32 18.25
N ILE A 13 -60.06 -15.59 18.32
CA ILE A 13 -58.95 -16.17 17.55
C ILE A 13 -59.40 -16.28 16.08
N VAL A 14 -58.75 -15.50 15.21
CA VAL A 14 -58.84 -15.64 13.76
C VAL A 14 -57.81 -16.67 13.32
N VAL A 15 -58.30 -17.80 12.82
CA VAL A 15 -57.47 -18.85 12.21
C VAL A 15 -57.18 -18.42 10.77
N ASP A 16 -55.93 -18.03 10.50
CA ASP A 16 -55.44 -17.74 9.18
C ASP A 16 -55.27 -19.06 8.36
N GLN A 17 -55.90 -19.14 7.22
CA GLN A 17 -55.70 -20.21 6.23
C GLN A 17 -54.40 -20.01 5.49
N PRO A 18 -53.62 -21.06 5.18
CA PRO A 18 -52.39 -20.90 4.40
C PRO A 18 -52.75 -20.66 2.90
N ALA A 19 -52.34 -19.49 2.40
CA ALA A 19 -52.43 -19.17 0.96
C ALA A 19 -51.34 -19.94 0.20
N THR A 20 -51.73 -20.96 -0.54
CA THR A 20 -50.90 -21.59 -1.59
C THR A 20 -50.78 -20.66 -2.79
N GLY A 21 -49.64 -19.97 -2.89
CA GLY A 21 -49.32 -19.10 -4.01
C GLY A 21 -47.89 -19.33 -4.49
N THR A 22 -47.65 -20.36 -5.30
CA THR A 22 -46.41 -20.56 -6.05
C THR A 22 -46.34 -19.54 -7.20
N GLY A 23 -45.79 -18.39 -6.94
CA GLY A 23 -45.43 -17.40 -7.95
C GLY A 23 -43.97 -16.97 -7.75
N ARG A 24 -43.00 -17.66 -8.35
CA ARG A 24 -41.65 -17.12 -8.55
C ARG A 24 -41.75 -15.96 -9.54
N SER A 25 -42.17 -14.80 -9.08
CA SER A 25 -41.99 -13.57 -9.82
C SER A 25 -40.51 -13.25 -9.87
N GLY A 26 -39.88 -13.34 -11.03
CA GLY A 26 -38.56 -12.81 -11.32
C GLY A 26 -38.58 -11.30 -11.03
N ARG A 27 -38.27 -10.91 -9.78
CA ARG A 27 -38.09 -9.49 -9.42
C ARG A 27 -36.91 -8.96 -10.19
N ALA A 28 -37.14 -8.05 -11.13
CA ALA A 28 -36.09 -7.21 -11.71
C ALA A 28 -35.26 -6.60 -10.57
N PRO A 29 -33.93 -6.54 -10.70
CA PRO A 29 -33.07 -6.02 -9.65
C PRO A 29 -33.53 -4.61 -9.26
N GLY A 30 -33.85 -4.39 -7.97
CA GLY A 30 -34.36 -3.14 -7.46
C GLY A 30 -33.36 -2.00 -7.71
N ARG A 31 -33.79 -0.74 -7.67
CA ARG A 31 -32.95 0.46 -7.90
C ARG A 31 -31.62 0.42 -7.12
N ALA A 32 -31.62 -0.10 -5.89
CA ALA A 32 -30.42 -0.23 -5.06
C ALA A 32 -29.38 -1.22 -5.65
N SER A 33 -29.84 -2.32 -6.26
CA SER A 33 -28.96 -3.29 -6.92
C SER A 33 -28.32 -2.70 -8.18
N ARG A 34 -29.10 -1.97 -8.99
CA ARG A 34 -28.59 -1.31 -10.21
C ARG A 34 -27.57 -0.22 -9.87
N ALA A 35 -27.80 0.59 -8.83
CA ALA A 35 -26.85 1.61 -8.37
C ALA A 35 -25.54 0.98 -7.86
N ARG A 36 -25.62 -0.17 -7.16
CA ARG A 36 -24.43 -0.89 -6.70
C ARG A 36 -23.64 -1.46 -7.89
N LEU A 37 -24.29 -2.05 -8.87
CA LEU A 37 -23.63 -2.56 -10.09
C LEU A 37 -22.98 -1.43 -10.89
N ALA A 38 -23.66 -0.30 -11.07
CA ALA A 38 -23.10 0.86 -11.75
C ALA A 38 -21.86 1.41 -11.02
N TRP A 39 -21.88 1.44 -9.69
CA TRP A 39 -20.73 1.83 -8.88
C TRP A 39 -19.53 0.87 -9.06
N ILE A 40 -19.78 -0.45 -9.02
CA ILE A 40 -18.74 -1.46 -9.23
C ILE A 40 -18.15 -1.32 -10.64
N ALA A 41 -19.02 -1.19 -11.67
CA ALA A 41 -18.57 -1.03 -13.06
C ALA A 41 -17.74 0.25 -13.26
N ALA A 42 -18.19 1.38 -12.68
CA ALA A 42 -17.44 2.64 -12.74
C ALA A 42 -16.07 2.54 -12.05
N TYR A 43 -16.02 1.85 -10.89
CA TYR A 43 -14.78 1.67 -10.14
C TYR A 43 -13.80 0.73 -10.87
N ALA A 44 -14.30 -0.36 -11.44
CA ALA A 44 -13.52 -1.27 -12.28
C ALA A 44 -13.00 -0.57 -13.56
N GLY A 45 -13.87 0.20 -14.23
CA GLY A 45 -13.48 0.99 -15.40
C GLY A 45 -12.39 2.02 -15.08
N ALA A 46 -12.53 2.73 -13.96
CA ALA A 46 -11.48 3.62 -13.46
C ALA A 46 -10.17 2.86 -13.21
N GLY A 47 -10.24 1.65 -12.63
CA GLY A 47 -9.06 0.80 -12.42
C GLY A 47 -8.33 0.45 -13.72
N VAL A 48 -9.07 0.08 -14.78
CA VAL A 48 -8.47 -0.21 -16.09
C VAL A 48 -7.79 1.03 -16.68
N VAL A 49 -8.46 2.18 -16.65
CA VAL A 49 -7.89 3.45 -17.17
C VAL A 49 -6.64 3.83 -16.39
N LEU A 50 -6.68 3.78 -15.06
CA LEU A 50 -5.52 4.09 -14.21
C LEU A 50 -4.36 3.14 -14.48
N PHE A 51 -4.62 1.84 -14.57
CA PHE A 51 -3.59 0.85 -14.89
C PHE A 51 -2.89 1.17 -16.22
N LEU A 52 -3.65 1.47 -17.27
CA LEU A 52 -3.08 1.80 -18.59
C LEU A 52 -2.26 3.11 -18.53
N CYS A 53 -2.73 4.14 -17.83
CA CYS A 53 -1.98 5.37 -17.63
C CYS A 53 -0.69 5.11 -16.84
N TYR A 54 -0.78 4.40 -15.70
CA TYR A 54 0.38 4.12 -14.86
C TYR A 54 1.39 3.21 -15.55
N LEU A 55 0.93 2.25 -16.36
CA LEU A 55 1.83 1.46 -17.20
C LEU A 55 2.64 2.35 -18.17
N ARG A 56 1.98 3.32 -18.80
CA ARG A 56 2.66 4.29 -19.67
C ARG A 56 3.65 5.17 -18.91
N VAL A 57 3.23 5.67 -17.74
CA VAL A 57 4.09 6.51 -16.88
C VAL A 57 5.28 5.71 -16.35
N SER A 58 5.11 4.45 -15.96
CA SER A 58 6.21 3.58 -15.52
C SER A 58 7.31 3.45 -16.58
N TRP A 59 6.94 3.35 -17.88
CA TRP A 59 7.88 3.31 -19.00
C TRP A 59 8.64 4.63 -19.25
N THR A 60 8.39 5.69 -18.51
CA THR A 60 9.23 6.91 -18.55
C THR A 60 10.51 6.79 -17.72
N GLN A 61 10.72 5.65 -17.07
CA GLN A 61 11.92 5.31 -16.32
C GLN A 61 12.47 3.96 -16.80
N SER A 62 13.78 3.77 -16.72
CA SER A 62 14.41 2.46 -16.93
C SER A 62 14.23 1.58 -15.71
N VAL A 63 14.15 0.26 -15.92
CA VAL A 63 14.04 -0.72 -14.84
C VAL A 63 15.21 -0.59 -13.85
N SER A 64 14.94 -0.69 -12.56
CA SER A 64 15.99 -0.75 -11.53
C SER A 64 16.50 -2.17 -11.32
N SER A 65 17.69 -2.30 -10.72
CA SER A 65 18.27 -3.59 -10.34
C SER A 65 17.40 -4.36 -9.33
N ASP A 66 16.73 -3.66 -8.43
CA ASP A 66 15.82 -4.30 -7.47
C ASP A 66 14.62 -4.93 -8.18
N GLY A 67 14.02 -4.20 -9.13
CA GLY A 67 12.95 -4.73 -9.97
C GLY A 67 13.41 -5.90 -10.85
N GLY A 68 14.64 -5.83 -11.37
CA GLY A 68 15.28 -6.93 -12.09
C GLY A 68 15.46 -8.16 -11.19
N SER A 69 15.97 -7.98 -9.96
CA SER A 69 16.13 -9.07 -8.98
C SER A 69 14.80 -9.75 -8.67
N ASN A 70 13.77 -8.96 -8.33
CA ASN A 70 12.45 -9.50 -7.99
C ASN A 70 11.82 -10.28 -9.17
N ALA A 71 12.00 -9.80 -10.41
CA ALA A 71 11.55 -10.54 -11.59
C ALA A 71 12.31 -11.88 -11.75
N LEU A 72 13.64 -11.90 -11.56
CA LEU A 72 14.42 -13.12 -11.63
C LEU A 72 14.08 -14.09 -10.51
N GLU A 73 13.85 -13.61 -9.30
CA GLU A 73 13.38 -14.41 -8.15
C GLU A 73 12.03 -15.06 -8.44
N ALA A 74 11.07 -14.27 -8.93
CA ALA A 74 9.74 -14.77 -9.28
C ALA A 74 9.81 -15.79 -10.44
N TRP A 75 10.65 -15.54 -11.43
CA TRP A 75 10.92 -16.46 -12.53
C TRP A 75 11.47 -17.80 -12.05
N ASP A 76 12.43 -17.77 -11.14
CA ASP A 76 13.02 -18.97 -10.54
C ASP A 76 11.99 -19.76 -9.70
N MET A 77 11.13 -19.06 -8.95
CA MET A 77 9.99 -19.67 -8.26
C MET A 77 9.03 -20.39 -9.21
N LEU A 78 8.73 -19.81 -10.39
CA LEU A 78 7.89 -20.44 -11.42
C LEU A 78 8.52 -21.69 -12.01
N HIS A 79 9.86 -21.78 -11.99
CA HIS A 79 10.61 -22.94 -12.48
C HIS A 79 10.94 -23.97 -11.40
N GLY A 80 10.27 -23.88 -10.22
CA GLY A 80 10.28 -24.90 -9.19
C GLY A 80 11.11 -24.57 -7.95
N ASN A 81 11.87 -23.50 -7.95
CA ASN A 81 12.63 -23.05 -6.79
C ASN A 81 11.76 -22.20 -5.84
N LEU A 82 10.65 -22.76 -5.35
CA LEU A 82 9.66 -22.03 -4.55
C LEU A 82 10.24 -21.39 -3.29
N VAL A 83 11.29 -21.95 -2.71
CA VAL A 83 11.90 -21.42 -1.49
C VAL A 83 13.16 -20.59 -1.77
N LEU A 84 13.47 -20.36 -3.05
CA LEU A 84 14.62 -19.57 -3.51
C LEU A 84 15.95 -20.10 -2.92
N HIS A 85 16.20 -21.41 -3.08
CA HIS A 85 17.50 -22.01 -2.73
C HIS A 85 18.63 -21.29 -3.48
N GLY A 86 19.70 -20.99 -2.79
CA GLY A 86 20.86 -20.33 -3.37
C GLY A 86 20.73 -18.81 -3.50
N TRP A 87 19.57 -18.22 -3.20
CA TRP A 87 19.39 -16.78 -3.26
C TRP A 87 19.80 -16.08 -1.95
N THR A 88 20.49 -14.96 -2.11
CA THR A 88 20.71 -13.98 -1.06
C THR A 88 19.95 -12.72 -1.44
N LEU A 89 18.80 -12.52 -0.81
CA LEU A 89 17.93 -11.35 -1.06
C LEU A 89 18.48 -10.14 -0.32
N THR A 90 17.98 -8.97 -0.67
CA THR A 90 18.24 -7.72 0.07
C THR A 90 17.71 -7.82 1.50
N ASP A 91 17.56 -6.73 2.20
CA ASP A 91 17.03 -6.68 3.57
C ASP A 91 15.52 -7.01 3.66
N VAL A 92 14.83 -7.05 2.51
CA VAL A 92 13.40 -7.35 2.38
C VAL A 92 13.19 -8.51 1.41
N SER A 93 12.27 -9.40 1.74
CA SER A 93 12.06 -10.61 0.92
C SER A 93 11.03 -10.44 -0.19
N PHE A 94 10.05 -9.57 -0.02
CA PHE A 94 8.86 -9.44 -0.87
C PHE A 94 8.15 -10.77 -1.19
N TYR A 95 8.54 -11.84 -0.50
CA TYR A 95 8.22 -13.23 -0.79
C TYR A 95 6.73 -13.53 -0.85
N THR A 96 5.95 -12.94 0.06
CA THR A 96 4.50 -13.18 0.15
C THR A 96 3.66 -12.07 -0.46
N THR A 97 4.25 -10.97 -0.82
CA THR A 97 3.55 -9.75 -1.27
C THR A 97 3.78 -9.50 -2.76
N GLU A 98 4.95 -9.03 -3.13
CA GLU A 98 5.26 -8.60 -4.49
C GLU A 98 5.66 -9.77 -5.41
N LEU A 99 6.45 -10.76 -4.93
CA LEU A 99 6.89 -11.87 -5.80
C LEU A 99 5.72 -12.67 -6.41
N PRO A 100 4.61 -12.98 -5.69
CA PRO A 100 3.44 -13.60 -6.32
C PRO A 100 2.81 -12.76 -7.43
N GLU A 101 2.90 -11.43 -7.35
CA GLU A 101 2.43 -10.52 -8.39
C GLU A 101 3.33 -10.61 -9.63
N TYR A 102 4.65 -10.59 -9.44
CA TYR A 102 5.62 -10.81 -10.52
C TYR A 102 5.39 -12.16 -11.21
N MET A 103 5.25 -13.25 -10.44
CA MET A 103 4.93 -14.59 -10.98
C MET A 103 3.69 -14.57 -11.87
N LEU A 104 2.61 -13.89 -11.43
CA LEU A 104 1.38 -13.81 -12.22
C LEU A 104 1.59 -13.05 -13.53
N VAL A 105 2.36 -11.97 -13.52
CA VAL A 105 2.67 -11.21 -14.72
C VAL A 105 3.56 -12.02 -15.67
N GLU A 106 4.56 -12.72 -15.16
CA GLU A 106 5.48 -13.57 -15.93
C GLU A 106 4.81 -14.75 -16.60
N LEU A 107 3.81 -15.36 -15.96
CA LEU A 107 2.98 -16.42 -16.57
C LEU A 107 2.27 -15.92 -17.84
N ILE A 108 2.01 -14.61 -17.95
CA ILE A 108 1.31 -14.01 -19.09
C ILE A 108 2.29 -13.45 -20.12
N ARG A 109 3.40 -12.85 -19.67
CA ARG A 109 4.31 -12.08 -20.52
C ARG A 109 5.68 -12.71 -20.76
N GLY A 110 6.04 -13.73 -19.97
CA GLY A 110 7.41 -14.23 -19.90
C GLY A 110 8.34 -13.27 -19.18
N LEU A 111 9.61 -13.63 -19.04
CA LEU A 111 10.65 -12.83 -18.41
C LEU A 111 11.08 -11.66 -19.29
N GLY A 112 11.18 -10.47 -18.73
CA GLY A 112 11.64 -9.26 -19.40
C GLY A 112 11.22 -7.96 -18.72
N PRO A 113 11.73 -6.80 -19.16
CA PRO A 113 11.46 -5.50 -18.50
C PRO A 113 9.99 -5.15 -18.35
N ALA A 114 9.15 -5.60 -19.29
CA ALA A 114 7.70 -5.38 -19.24
C ALA A 114 7.02 -5.97 -17.98
N VAL A 115 7.64 -6.97 -17.36
CA VAL A 115 7.14 -7.57 -16.11
C VAL A 115 7.18 -6.54 -14.99
N VAL A 116 8.32 -5.89 -14.80
CA VAL A 116 8.54 -4.90 -13.74
C VAL A 116 7.57 -3.72 -13.88
N HIS A 117 7.47 -3.14 -15.08
CA HIS A 117 6.56 -2.03 -15.37
C HIS A 117 5.08 -2.42 -15.17
N THR A 118 4.71 -3.66 -15.54
CA THR A 118 3.34 -4.15 -15.39
C THR A 118 2.99 -4.37 -13.92
N ALA A 119 3.88 -4.98 -13.14
CA ALA A 119 3.69 -5.17 -11.70
C ALA A 119 3.59 -3.83 -10.99
N ALA A 120 4.50 -2.89 -11.24
CA ALA A 120 4.46 -1.56 -10.63
C ALA A 120 3.16 -0.80 -10.94
N ALA A 121 2.69 -0.84 -12.18
CA ALA A 121 1.44 -0.20 -12.59
C ALA A 121 0.21 -0.85 -11.91
N PHE A 122 0.20 -2.18 -11.80
CA PHE A 122 -0.87 -2.91 -11.13
C PHE A 122 -0.91 -2.61 -9.63
N THR A 123 0.23 -2.72 -8.95
CA THR A 123 0.38 -2.37 -7.53
C THR A 123 -0.08 -0.95 -7.24
N TYR A 124 0.39 0.04 -8.00
CA TYR A 124 0.02 1.43 -7.75
C TYR A 124 -1.46 1.70 -8.03
N THR A 125 -2.02 1.07 -9.06
CA THR A 125 -3.47 1.11 -9.32
C THR A 125 -4.26 0.55 -8.14
N ALA A 126 -3.88 -0.62 -7.64
CA ALA A 126 -4.51 -1.24 -6.48
C ALA A 126 -4.43 -0.33 -5.25
N LEU A 127 -3.27 0.30 -5.02
CA LEU A 127 -3.03 1.21 -3.91
C LEU A 127 -3.95 2.43 -3.96
N VAL A 128 -4.08 3.10 -5.13
CA VAL A 128 -4.96 4.25 -5.34
C VAL A 128 -6.42 3.89 -5.12
N LEU A 129 -6.86 2.76 -5.67
CA LEU A 129 -8.23 2.28 -5.52
C LEU A 129 -8.52 1.90 -4.06
N LEU A 130 -7.63 1.15 -3.40
CA LEU A 130 -7.81 0.78 -2.00
C LEU A 130 -7.81 2.00 -1.08
N ALA A 131 -6.94 2.98 -1.31
CA ALA A 131 -6.94 4.24 -0.55
C ALA A 131 -8.30 4.93 -0.64
N GLY A 132 -8.89 5.02 -1.84
CA GLY A 132 -10.24 5.53 -2.01
C GLY A 132 -11.30 4.74 -1.25
N LEU A 133 -11.24 3.39 -1.28
CA LEU A 133 -12.19 2.52 -0.57
C LEU A 133 -12.07 2.65 0.95
N VAL A 134 -10.86 2.73 1.49
CA VAL A 134 -10.60 2.93 2.91
C VAL A 134 -11.01 4.34 3.33
N ALA A 135 -10.71 5.37 2.52
CA ALA A 135 -11.17 6.73 2.75
C ALA A 135 -12.70 6.84 2.82
N LYS A 136 -13.42 6.14 1.92
CA LYS A 136 -14.88 6.08 1.93
C LYS A 136 -15.42 5.59 3.27
N GLY A 137 -14.80 4.57 3.85
CA GLY A 137 -15.31 3.93 5.06
C GLY A 137 -16.77 3.50 4.90
N ARG A 138 -17.60 3.84 5.89
CA ARG A 138 -19.06 3.56 5.91
C ARG A 138 -19.90 4.70 5.32
N ALA A 139 -19.28 5.78 4.84
CA ALA A 139 -20.01 6.90 4.25
C ALA A 139 -20.72 6.49 2.96
N THR A 140 -21.92 7.05 2.74
CA THR A 140 -22.79 6.76 1.60
C THR A 140 -23.12 8.05 0.84
N GLY A 141 -23.73 7.91 -0.34
CA GLY A 141 -24.16 9.04 -1.14
C GLY A 141 -23.00 9.98 -1.52
N ARG A 142 -23.29 11.29 -1.56
CA ARG A 142 -22.32 12.31 -1.98
C ARG A 142 -21.06 12.37 -1.10
N GLU A 143 -21.21 12.14 0.20
CA GLU A 143 -20.07 12.12 1.11
C GLU A 143 -19.13 10.94 0.82
N GLY A 144 -19.69 9.75 0.61
CA GLY A 144 -18.89 8.58 0.23
C GLY A 144 -18.11 8.80 -1.06
N VAL A 145 -18.74 9.44 -2.07
CA VAL A 145 -18.08 9.82 -3.33
C VAL A 145 -16.96 10.83 -3.09
N ALA A 146 -17.23 11.91 -2.33
CA ALA A 146 -16.23 12.93 -2.04
C ALA A 146 -15.00 12.34 -1.32
N ARG A 147 -15.20 11.47 -0.34
CA ARG A 147 -14.12 10.78 0.38
C ARG A 147 -13.26 9.93 -0.55
N VAL A 148 -13.87 9.18 -1.47
CA VAL A 148 -13.15 8.40 -2.49
C VAL A 148 -12.34 9.33 -3.39
N LEU A 149 -12.96 10.36 -3.95
CA LEU A 149 -12.31 11.27 -4.89
C LEU A 149 -11.15 12.05 -4.25
N ILE A 150 -11.25 12.44 -2.99
CA ILE A 150 -10.15 13.07 -2.27
C ILE A 150 -9.04 12.05 -2.02
N GLY A 151 -9.36 10.86 -1.47
CA GLY A 151 -8.37 9.84 -1.16
C GLY A 151 -7.62 9.34 -2.40
N SER A 152 -8.34 8.97 -3.47
CA SER A 152 -7.71 8.55 -4.72
C SER A 152 -7.09 9.74 -5.48
N GLY A 153 -7.70 10.92 -5.42
CA GLY A 153 -7.26 12.10 -6.14
C GLY A 153 -5.89 12.62 -5.70
N ILE A 154 -5.58 12.60 -4.40
CA ILE A 154 -4.26 13.00 -3.87
C ILE A 154 -3.14 12.13 -4.46
N MET A 155 -3.42 10.88 -4.78
CA MET A 155 -2.46 9.92 -5.33
C MET A 155 -2.51 9.80 -6.85
N LEU A 156 -3.38 10.57 -7.53
CA LEU A 156 -3.78 10.30 -8.90
C LEU A 156 -2.63 10.42 -9.91
N ALA A 157 -1.79 11.45 -9.78
CA ALA A 157 -0.75 11.78 -10.74
C ALA A 157 0.62 11.90 -10.03
N PRO A 158 1.40 10.82 -9.91
CA PRO A 158 2.79 10.89 -9.48
C PRO A 158 3.58 11.80 -10.43
N GLN A 159 4.32 12.77 -9.88
CA GLN A 159 5.14 13.66 -10.67
C GLN A 159 6.27 12.90 -11.39
N LEU A 160 6.57 13.24 -12.64
CA LEU A 160 7.66 12.65 -13.41
C LEU A 160 9.04 12.83 -12.73
N GLY A 161 9.96 11.91 -13.02
CA GLY A 161 11.30 11.90 -12.44
C GLY A 161 11.36 11.09 -11.13
N ASN A 162 12.00 11.64 -10.10
CA ASN A 162 12.21 10.94 -8.83
C ASN A 162 10.94 10.35 -8.18
N PRO A 163 9.79 11.07 -8.14
CA PRO A 163 8.55 10.52 -7.61
C PRO A 163 8.05 9.28 -8.37
N VAL A 164 8.10 9.29 -9.70
CA VAL A 164 7.73 8.12 -10.52
C VAL A 164 8.69 6.97 -10.28
N PHE A 165 9.99 7.24 -10.17
CA PHE A 165 10.98 6.22 -9.82
C PHE A 165 10.66 5.54 -8.48
N VAL A 166 10.29 6.32 -7.45
CA VAL A 166 9.96 5.78 -6.12
C VAL A 166 8.64 5.02 -6.11
N LEU A 167 7.60 5.51 -6.80
CA LEU A 167 6.22 5.03 -6.64
C LEU A 167 5.76 4.05 -7.72
N LEU A 168 6.33 4.13 -8.93
CA LEU A 168 5.75 3.53 -10.12
C LEU A 168 6.76 2.75 -10.97
N LEU A 169 8.03 2.74 -10.58
CA LEU A 169 9.02 1.95 -11.30
C LEU A 169 8.99 0.50 -10.86
N VAL A 170 9.01 0.26 -9.55
CA VAL A 170 8.98 -1.07 -8.95
C VAL A 170 7.96 -1.08 -7.81
N PRO A 171 7.34 -2.23 -7.52
CA PRO A 171 6.42 -2.34 -6.38
C PRO A 171 7.11 -2.33 -5.01
N ASP A 172 8.43 -2.36 -4.93
CA ASP A 172 9.23 -2.44 -3.71
C ASP A 172 8.81 -1.45 -2.64
N HIS A 173 8.47 -1.92 -1.44
CA HIS A 173 7.93 -1.15 -0.31
C HIS A 173 6.58 -0.46 -0.61
N VAL A 174 6.37 0.04 -1.84
CA VAL A 174 5.09 0.64 -2.26
C VAL A 174 3.99 -0.42 -2.26
N GLY A 175 4.31 -1.63 -2.73
CA GLY A 175 3.42 -2.79 -2.75
C GLY A 175 2.97 -3.19 -1.35
N THR A 176 3.82 -3.03 -0.34
CA THR A 176 3.47 -3.26 1.07
C THR A 176 2.28 -2.41 1.54
N GLY A 177 2.05 -1.26 0.91
CA GLY A 177 0.85 -0.44 1.15
C GLY A 177 -0.46 -1.17 0.84
N VAL A 178 -0.47 -2.09 -0.13
CA VAL A 178 -1.68 -2.84 -0.53
C VAL A 178 -2.18 -3.75 0.60
N PRO A 179 -1.39 -4.69 1.16
CA PRO A 179 -1.81 -5.50 2.30
C PRO A 179 -2.14 -4.66 3.54
N MET A 180 -1.41 -3.57 3.80
CA MET A 180 -1.74 -2.67 4.92
C MET A 180 -3.11 -2.02 4.75
N LEU A 181 -3.44 -1.50 3.56
CA LEU A 181 -4.78 -0.94 3.30
C LEU A 181 -5.88 -2.00 3.34
N LEU A 182 -5.60 -3.25 2.95
CA LEU A 182 -6.55 -4.36 3.11
C LEU A 182 -6.80 -4.67 4.58
N ILE A 183 -5.76 -4.71 5.43
CA ILE A 183 -5.89 -4.85 6.88
C ILE A 183 -6.77 -3.73 7.45
N PHE A 184 -6.50 -2.49 7.06
CA PHE A 184 -7.27 -1.33 7.52
C PHE A 184 -8.72 -1.34 7.00
N LEU A 185 -8.95 -1.85 5.80
CA LEU A 185 -10.30 -2.05 5.27
C LEU A 185 -11.08 -3.08 6.08
N VAL A 186 -10.44 -4.19 6.50
CA VAL A 186 -11.03 -5.19 7.38
C VAL A 186 -11.31 -4.59 8.75
N LEU A 187 -10.36 -3.89 9.35
CA LEU A 187 -10.54 -3.21 10.65
C LEU A 187 -11.71 -2.21 10.65
N ASP A 188 -11.89 -1.46 9.55
CA ASP A 188 -12.94 -0.45 9.42
C ASP A 188 -14.33 -1.06 9.21
N ARG A 189 -14.42 -2.13 8.43
CA ARG A 189 -15.71 -2.66 7.94
C ARG A 189 -16.20 -3.88 8.69
N ALA A 190 -15.29 -4.70 9.21
CA ALA A 190 -15.68 -5.90 9.92
C ALA A 190 -16.41 -5.56 11.24
N PRO A 191 -17.44 -6.31 11.60
CA PRO A 191 -18.05 -6.18 12.92
C PRO A 191 -17.07 -6.65 14.00
N ARG A 192 -17.19 -6.15 15.23
CA ARG A 192 -16.39 -6.61 16.38
C ARG A 192 -16.77 -8.04 16.76
N ARG A 193 -16.23 -9.02 16.05
CA ARG A 193 -16.48 -10.44 16.25
C ARG A 193 -15.18 -11.19 16.54
N TRP A 194 -15.27 -12.33 17.19
CA TRP A 194 -14.14 -13.15 17.63
C TRP A 194 -13.19 -13.60 16.50
N TYR A 195 -13.69 -13.78 15.28
CA TYR A 195 -12.88 -14.19 14.12
C TYR A 195 -12.06 -13.06 13.49
N VAL A 196 -12.37 -11.80 13.77
CA VAL A 196 -11.67 -10.66 13.15
C VAL A 196 -10.22 -10.56 13.62
N PRO A 197 -9.87 -10.62 14.92
CA PRO A 197 -8.48 -10.59 15.35
C PRO A 197 -7.62 -11.69 14.74
N PRO A 198 -8.02 -12.99 14.70
CA PRO A 198 -7.26 -14.03 13.98
C PRO A 198 -7.02 -13.72 12.51
N VAL A 199 -8.01 -13.19 11.79
CA VAL A 199 -7.84 -12.78 10.39
C VAL A 199 -6.81 -11.66 10.28
N ILE A 200 -6.86 -10.67 11.17
CA ILE A 200 -5.87 -9.59 11.22
C ILE A 200 -4.47 -10.14 11.52
N ALA A 201 -4.35 -11.11 12.44
CA ALA A 201 -3.06 -11.74 12.74
C ALA A 201 -2.44 -12.41 11.50
N LEU A 202 -3.24 -13.16 10.74
CA LEU A 202 -2.78 -13.79 9.50
C LEU A 202 -2.42 -12.77 8.41
N MET A 203 -3.21 -11.71 8.26
CA MET A 203 -2.91 -10.65 7.30
C MET A 203 -1.66 -9.86 7.68
N LEU A 204 -1.44 -9.59 8.97
CA LEU A 204 -0.22 -8.95 9.47
C LEU A 204 0.98 -9.88 9.26
N ALA A 205 0.85 -11.20 9.52
CA ALA A 205 1.90 -12.16 9.25
C ALA A 205 2.26 -12.18 7.76
N TRP A 206 1.27 -12.29 6.88
CA TRP A 206 1.43 -12.24 5.43
C TRP A 206 2.20 -11.00 4.98
N ALA A 207 1.76 -9.81 5.41
CA ALA A 207 2.41 -8.56 5.05
C ALA A 207 3.84 -8.44 5.62
N THR A 208 4.06 -8.89 6.88
CA THR A 208 5.37 -8.77 7.57
C THR A 208 6.40 -9.78 7.06
N ILE A 209 5.98 -10.93 6.52
CA ILE A 209 6.90 -11.86 5.81
C ILE A 209 7.46 -11.16 4.58
N GLY A 210 6.63 -10.46 3.81
CA GLY A 210 7.05 -9.70 2.65
C GLY A 210 7.92 -8.51 3.02
N ASP A 211 7.47 -7.67 3.96
CA ASP A 211 8.17 -6.44 4.30
C ASP A 211 8.05 -6.08 5.79
N ARG A 212 9.19 -5.87 6.44
CA ARG A 212 9.26 -5.49 7.86
C ARG A 212 8.79 -4.07 8.16
N LEU A 213 8.64 -3.21 7.15
CA LEU A 213 8.08 -1.85 7.34
C LEU A 213 6.67 -1.90 7.93
N VAL A 214 5.93 -2.98 7.73
CA VAL A 214 4.63 -3.23 8.37
C VAL A 214 4.70 -3.12 9.90
N ILE A 215 5.87 -3.40 10.51
CA ILE A 215 6.04 -3.29 11.97
C ILE A 215 5.89 -1.82 12.40
N ALA A 216 6.56 -0.90 11.74
CA ALA A 216 6.51 0.53 12.06
C ALA A 216 5.20 1.17 11.61
N ALA A 217 4.71 0.84 10.41
CA ALA A 217 3.59 1.51 9.78
C ALA A 217 2.20 0.97 10.21
N ALA A 218 2.11 -0.31 10.67
CA ALA A 218 0.83 -0.92 11.04
C ALA A 218 0.84 -1.59 12.43
N ILE A 219 1.76 -2.52 12.71
CA ILE A 219 1.75 -3.30 13.95
C ILE A 219 1.89 -2.39 15.17
N LEU A 220 2.94 -1.58 15.21
CA LEU A 220 3.22 -0.66 16.32
C LEU A 220 2.08 0.35 16.53
N PRO A 221 1.54 1.02 15.51
CA PRO A 221 0.37 1.88 15.62
C PRO A 221 -0.87 1.17 16.18
N ILE A 222 -1.19 -0.04 15.70
CA ILE A 222 -2.33 -0.81 16.24
C ILE A 222 -2.15 -1.10 17.73
N VAL A 223 -0.96 -1.59 18.13
CA VAL A 223 -0.66 -1.91 19.53
C VAL A 223 -0.76 -0.68 20.41
N ILE A 224 -0.14 0.43 20.03
CA ILE A 224 -0.15 1.67 20.83
C ILE A 224 -1.56 2.24 20.94
N VAL A 225 -2.30 2.34 19.84
CA VAL A 225 -3.67 2.87 19.84
C VAL A 225 -4.60 2.01 20.66
N CYS A 226 -4.53 0.68 20.51
CA CYS A 226 -5.34 -0.23 21.31
C CYS A 226 -4.98 -0.14 22.80
N SER A 227 -3.70 -0.02 23.15
CA SER A 227 -3.25 0.18 24.54
C SER A 227 -3.80 1.49 25.15
N ILE A 228 -3.73 2.59 24.38
CA ILE A 228 -4.32 3.88 24.80
C ILE A 228 -5.83 3.72 25.04
N ARG A 229 -6.55 3.05 24.13
CA ARG A 229 -8.01 2.82 24.28
C ARG A 229 -8.36 1.95 25.47
N ILE A 230 -7.57 0.92 25.73
CA ILE A 230 -7.75 0.08 26.93
C ILE A 230 -7.54 0.94 28.19
N PHE A 231 -6.46 1.70 28.25
CA PHE A 231 -6.19 2.59 29.37
C PHE A 231 -7.33 3.60 29.58
N GLN A 232 -7.79 4.26 28.53
CA GLN A 232 -8.91 5.20 28.59
C GLN A 232 -10.22 4.52 29.04
N GLY A 233 -10.49 3.32 28.54
CA GLY A 233 -11.70 2.57 28.89
C GLY A 233 -11.69 2.06 30.33
N VAL A 234 -10.61 1.40 30.73
CA VAL A 234 -10.54 0.71 32.02
C VAL A 234 -10.16 1.68 33.14
N VAL A 235 -9.12 2.50 32.94
CA VAL A 235 -8.57 3.32 34.02
C VAL A 235 -9.30 4.66 34.18
N LEU A 236 -9.62 5.33 33.04
CA LEU A 236 -10.24 6.66 33.11
C LEU A 236 -11.76 6.62 33.12
N ALA A 237 -12.40 5.61 32.50
CA ALA A 237 -13.85 5.50 32.40
C ALA A 237 -14.43 4.34 33.23
N ASP A 238 -13.60 3.67 34.03
CA ASP A 238 -13.99 2.56 34.97
C ASP A 238 -14.84 1.46 34.30
N ARG A 239 -14.52 1.15 33.02
CA ARG A 239 -15.19 0.11 32.23
C ARG A 239 -14.63 -1.27 32.59
N PRO A 240 -15.45 -2.34 32.65
CA PRO A 240 -14.95 -3.69 32.85
C PRO A 240 -14.03 -4.12 31.69
N LEU A 241 -13.02 -4.94 31.98
CA LEU A 241 -12.08 -5.48 30.96
C LEU A 241 -12.81 -6.14 29.80
N ALA A 242 -13.97 -6.76 30.03
CA ALA A 242 -14.80 -7.32 28.98
C ALA A 242 -15.28 -6.29 27.94
N ALA A 243 -15.33 -5.00 28.27
CA ALA A 243 -15.72 -3.96 27.33
C ALA A 243 -14.62 -3.58 26.33
N VAL A 244 -13.36 -3.91 26.62
CA VAL A 244 -12.18 -3.62 25.78
C VAL A 244 -11.55 -4.88 25.20
N TRP A 245 -12.29 -6.00 25.19
CA TRP A 245 -11.81 -7.29 24.69
C TRP A 245 -11.30 -7.24 23.26
N PHE A 246 -11.92 -6.42 22.41
CA PHE A 246 -11.57 -6.32 21.00
C PHE A 246 -10.22 -5.64 20.80
N GLU A 247 -9.97 -4.55 21.52
CA GLU A 247 -8.68 -3.84 21.51
C GLU A 247 -7.57 -4.76 22.08
N ALA A 248 -7.81 -5.49 23.15
CA ALA A 248 -6.88 -6.47 23.69
C ALA A 248 -6.61 -7.62 22.71
N SER A 249 -7.64 -8.10 22.02
CA SER A 249 -7.49 -9.12 20.96
C SER A 249 -6.69 -8.63 19.75
N LEU A 250 -6.79 -7.35 19.38
CA LEU A 250 -5.98 -6.77 18.30
C LEU A 250 -4.51 -6.66 18.69
N ILE A 251 -4.19 -6.35 19.94
CA ILE A 251 -2.81 -6.40 20.45
C ILE A 251 -2.27 -7.83 20.34
N ALA A 252 -3.03 -8.81 20.86
CA ALA A 252 -2.65 -10.22 20.77
C ALA A 252 -2.47 -10.67 19.32
N ALA A 253 -3.38 -10.26 18.41
CA ALA A 253 -3.30 -10.53 16.98
C ALA A 253 -2.03 -9.93 16.34
N SER A 254 -1.65 -8.71 16.72
CA SER A 254 -0.44 -8.05 16.23
C SER A 254 0.83 -8.79 16.66
N ILE A 255 0.91 -9.20 17.92
CA ILE A 255 2.03 -9.97 18.46
C ILE A 255 2.08 -11.37 17.80
N THR A 256 0.93 -12.02 17.65
CA THR A 256 0.82 -13.34 17.02
C THR A 256 1.23 -13.27 15.54
N GLY A 257 0.76 -12.26 14.81
CA GLY A 257 1.13 -12.03 13.41
C GLY A 257 2.64 -11.86 13.23
N LEU A 258 3.26 -11.05 14.08
CA LEU A 258 4.71 -10.89 14.10
C LEU A 258 5.41 -12.22 14.43
N GLY A 259 4.93 -12.96 15.43
CA GLY A 259 5.48 -14.28 15.81
C GLY A 259 5.39 -15.29 14.67
N ILE A 260 4.25 -15.35 13.96
CA ILE A 260 4.07 -16.22 12.78
C ILE A 260 5.06 -15.83 11.68
N SER A 261 5.23 -14.54 11.38
CA SER A 261 6.16 -14.10 10.34
C SER A 261 7.60 -14.51 10.63
N LEU A 262 8.06 -14.32 11.87
CA LEU A 262 9.40 -14.74 12.30
C LEU A 262 9.57 -16.26 12.23
N LEU A 263 8.54 -17.02 12.60
CA LEU A 263 8.55 -18.47 12.52
C LEU A 263 8.65 -18.94 11.07
N VAL A 264 7.85 -18.40 10.16
CA VAL A 264 7.86 -18.75 8.74
C VAL A 264 9.22 -18.46 8.12
N LEU A 265 9.79 -17.27 8.32
CA LEU A 265 11.13 -16.93 7.81
C LEU A 265 12.20 -17.87 8.38
N ARG A 266 12.09 -18.24 9.66
CA ARG A 266 13.02 -19.21 10.27
C ARG A 266 12.89 -20.61 9.68
N VAL A 267 11.66 -21.06 9.39
CA VAL A 267 11.40 -22.35 8.75
C VAL A 267 11.96 -22.36 7.33
N LEU A 268 11.70 -21.31 6.54
CA LEU A 268 12.24 -21.17 5.19
C LEU A 268 13.77 -21.26 5.19
N GLY A 269 14.45 -20.53 6.08
CA GLY A 269 15.91 -20.64 6.21
C GLY A 269 16.39 -22.03 6.62
N ARG A 270 15.65 -22.77 7.48
CA ARG A 270 16.00 -24.16 7.86
C ARG A 270 15.79 -25.16 6.72
N LEU A 271 14.88 -24.87 5.81
CA LEU A 271 14.67 -25.68 4.60
C LEU A 271 15.72 -25.38 3.51
N GLY A 272 16.73 -24.54 3.81
CA GLY A 272 17.74 -24.13 2.84
C GLY A 272 17.23 -23.07 1.86
N GLY A 273 16.11 -22.41 2.14
CA GLY A 273 15.60 -21.33 1.33
C GLY A 273 16.46 -20.07 1.40
N PHE A 274 15.97 -18.98 0.81
CA PHE A 274 16.71 -17.72 0.71
C PHE A 274 17.26 -17.21 2.04
N THR A 275 18.34 -16.45 1.96
CA THR A 275 18.90 -15.68 3.08
C THR A 275 18.66 -14.20 2.87
N LEU A 276 18.36 -13.48 3.95
CA LEU A 276 18.24 -12.02 3.90
C LEU A 276 19.54 -11.37 4.33
N LEU A 277 19.97 -10.35 3.59
CA LEU A 277 21.06 -9.50 4.06
C LEU A 277 20.61 -8.76 5.33
N PRO A 278 21.44 -8.78 6.39
CA PRO A 278 21.05 -8.11 7.62
C PRO A 278 21.04 -6.59 7.42
N LEU A 279 19.86 -5.96 7.49
CA LEU A 279 19.75 -4.52 7.57
C LEU A 279 20.14 -4.09 8.99
N VAL A 280 21.34 -3.56 9.16
CA VAL A 280 21.79 -3.01 10.42
C VAL A 280 21.38 -1.54 10.50
N THR A 281 20.18 -1.29 11.00
CA THR A 281 19.72 0.07 11.27
C THR A 281 20.15 0.50 12.68
N HIS A 282 20.64 1.73 12.80
CA HIS A 282 20.94 2.33 14.09
C HIS A 282 20.24 3.68 14.21
N VAL A 283 20.17 4.19 15.42
CA VAL A 283 19.75 5.56 15.65
C VAL A 283 20.73 6.51 14.95
N ALA A 284 20.19 7.50 14.25
CA ALA A 284 20.98 8.47 13.51
C ALA A 284 21.96 9.21 14.44
N LYS A 285 23.17 9.42 13.96
CA LYS A 285 24.12 10.31 14.64
C LYS A 285 23.59 11.74 14.59
N VAL A 286 23.81 12.53 15.63
CA VAL A 286 23.37 13.93 15.68
C VAL A 286 23.86 14.72 14.45
N SER A 287 25.08 14.44 13.98
CA SER A 287 25.67 15.07 12.80
C SER A 287 24.93 14.77 11.49
N SER A 288 24.19 13.66 11.39
CA SER A 288 23.43 13.29 10.20
C SER A 288 21.97 13.76 10.24
N LEU A 289 21.45 14.20 11.39
CA LEU A 289 20.03 14.56 11.54
C LEU A 289 19.59 15.65 10.57
N ALA A 290 20.40 16.70 10.36
CA ALA A 290 20.06 17.77 9.43
C ALA A 290 19.88 17.24 7.99
N LYS A 291 20.78 16.35 7.53
CA LYS A 291 20.66 15.64 6.25
C LYS A 291 19.40 14.80 6.21
N ASN A 292 19.15 14.00 7.26
CA ASN A 292 18.00 13.10 7.32
C ASN A 292 16.67 13.88 7.24
N PHE A 293 16.53 14.95 8.02
CA PHE A 293 15.33 15.79 7.96
C PHE A 293 15.13 16.45 6.59
N ARG A 294 16.23 16.88 5.95
CA ARG A 294 16.15 17.40 4.59
C ARG A 294 15.65 16.33 3.61
N LEU A 295 16.28 15.15 3.59
CA LEU A 295 15.88 14.04 2.72
C LEU A 295 14.45 13.57 3.00
N THR A 296 14.03 13.54 4.28
CA THR A 296 12.65 13.23 4.66
C THR A 296 11.69 14.28 4.11
N GLY A 297 12.01 15.55 4.22
CA GLY A 297 11.18 16.65 3.69
C GLY A 297 11.08 16.61 2.16
N GLU A 298 12.21 16.51 1.47
CA GLU A 298 12.27 16.36 0.00
C GLU A 298 11.51 15.11 -0.46
N GLY A 299 11.70 13.99 0.26
CA GLY A 299 10.99 12.75 -0.02
C GLY A 299 9.47 12.86 0.16
N LEU A 300 9.01 13.51 1.22
CA LEU A 300 7.57 13.76 1.41
C LEU A 300 7.00 14.66 0.31
N LEU A 301 7.72 15.70 -0.10
CA LEU A 301 7.31 16.51 -1.26
C LEU A 301 7.20 15.63 -2.52
N GLY A 302 8.20 14.79 -2.77
CA GLY A 302 8.20 13.86 -3.90
C GLY A 302 7.04 12.87 -3.87
N LEU A 303 6.81 12.18 -2.74
CA LEU A 303 5.71 11.22 -2.60
C LEU A 303 4.34 11.82 -2.93
N TYR A 304 4.12 13.08 -2.56
CA TYR A 304 2.86 13.78 -2.87
C TYR A 304 2.88 14.49 -4.24
N GLY A 305 3.92 14.31 -5.07
CA GLY A 305 4.05 14.96 -6.37
C GLY A 305 4.33 16.46 -6.28
N ALA A 306 4.66 16.97 -5.10
CA ALA A 306 4.86 18.40 -4.81
C ALA A 306 6.34 18.80 -4.78
N ASP A 307 7.21 18.04 -5.46
CA ASP A 307 8.64 18.32 -5.52
C ASP A 307 8.95 19.51 -6.45
N VAL A 308 8.74 20.70 -5.92
CA VAL A 308 9.02 21.95 -6.61
C VAL A 308 10.53 22.27 -6.70
N VAL A 309 11.35 21.56 -5.92
CA VAL A 309 12.80 21.80 -5.82
C VAL A 309 13.53 21.17 -7.01
N HIS A 310 13.15 19.96 -7.38
CA HIS A 310 13.81 19.20 -8.45
C HIS A 310 13.01 19.22 -9.77
N ALA A 311 11.81 19.81 -9.78
CA ALA A 311 11.01 19.93 -10.99
C ALA A 311 11.70 20.83 -12.02
N PRO A 312 11.81 20.40 -13.28
CA PRO A 312 12.29 21.26 -14.36
C PRO A 312 11.40 22.49 -14.50
N PRO A 313 11.97 23.66 -14.82
CA PRO A 313 11.18 24.89 -15.00
C PRO A 313 10.15 24.71 -16.12
N GLY A 314 8.92 25.21 -15.90
CA GLY A 314 7.81 25.15 -16.84
C GLY A 314 6.61 24.36 -16.33
N LEU A 315 6.00 23.53 -17.20
CA LEU A 315 4.76 22.80 -16.87
C LEU A 315 4.93 21.84 -15.70
N GLN A 316 6.06 21.15 -15.59
CA GLN A 316 6.31 20.20 -14.49
C GLN A 316 6.37 20.93 -13.13
N THR A 317 7.00 22.12 -13.06
CA THR A 317 6.96 22.96 -11.86
C THR A 317 5.53 23.40 -11.54
N ALA A 318 4.74 23.79 -12.54
CA ALA A 318 3.33 24.15 -12.32
C ALA A 318 2.50 22.96 -11.79
N ILE A 319 2.74 21.76 -12.30
CA ILE A 319 2.12 20.53 -11.79
C ILE A 319 2.55 20.28 -10.34
N ALA A 320 3.85 20.42 -10.01
CA ALA A 320 4.33 20.26 -8.63
C ALA A 320 3.70 21.28 -7.67
N VAL A 321 3.56 22.53 -8.07
CA VAL A 321 2.85 23.56 -7.29
C VAL A 321 1.38 23.19 -7.07
N LEU A 322 0.72 22.66 -8.10
CA LEU A 322 -0.66 22.19 -7.98
C LEU A 322 -0.78 21.06 -6.93
N HIS A 323 0.20 20.17 -6.85
CA HIS A 323 0.21 19.06 -5.88
C HIS A 323 0.40 19.53 -4.44
N LEU A 324 0.93 20.74 -4.18
CA LEU A 324 0.95 21.34 -2.85
C LEU A 324 -0.47 21.43 -2.23
N ALA A 325 -1.52 21.54 -3.05
CA ALA A 325 -2.90 21.54 -2.56
C ALA A 325 -3.26 20.17 -1.92
N GLY A 326 -2.88 19.06 -2.54
CA GLY A 326 -3.06 17.71 -2.00
C GLY A 326 -2.29 17.52 -0.68
N LEU A 327 -1.02 17.92 -0.66
CA LEU A 327 -0.18 17.88 0.54
C LEU A 327 -0.75 18.77 1.67
N ALA A 328 -1.28 19.95 1.35
CA ALA A 328 -1.93 20.82 2.31
C ALA A 328 -3.19 20.18 2.92
N LEU A 329 -4.01 19.49 2.11
CA LEU A 329 -5.16 18.74 2.61
C LEU A 329 -4.73 17.62 3.58
N VAL A 330 -3.68 16.89 3.26
CA VAL A 330 -3.14 15.84 4.14
C VAL A 330 -2.60 16.42 5.44
N THR A 331 -1.80 17.48 5.36
CA THR A 331 -1.25 18.17 6.53
C THR A 331 -2.35 18.72 7.43
N TRP A 332 -3.39 19.31 6.84
CA TRP A 332 -4.56 19.76 7.59
C TRP A 332 -5.31 18.61 8.26
N ALA A 333 -5.55 17.49 7.53
CA ALA A 333 -6.19 16.32 8.09
C ALA A 333 -5.37 15.71 9.24
N LEU A 334 -4.05 15.61 9.09
CA LEU A 334 -3.13 15.13 10.12
C LEU A 334 -3.17 16.04 11.37
N GLY A 335 -3.07 17.37 11.18
CA GLY A 335 -3.17 18.32 12.27
C GLY A 335 -4.51 18.24 13.01
N ARG A 336 -5.62 18.03 12.28
CA ARG A 336 -6.94 17.81 12.87
C ARG A 336 -7.03 16.50 13.65
N ALA A 337 -6.48 15.41 13.09
CA ALA A 337 -6.43 14.11 13.74
C ALA A 337 -5.63 14.17 15.05
N LEU A 338 -4.47 14.83 15.04
CA LEU A 338 -3.63 15.01 16.22
C LEU A 338 -4.32 15.81 17.32
N ARG A 339 -4.96 16.94 16.99
CA ARG A 339 -5.70 17.75 17.97
C ARG A 339 -6.81 16.99 18.67
N ARG A 340 -7.37 15.96 18.01
CA ARG A 340 -8.49 15.17 18.51
C ARG A 340 -8.11 13.75 18.84
N PHE A 341 -6.84 13.40 18.83
CA PHE A 341 -6.34 12.02 18.88
C PHE A 341 -6.93 11.24 20.06
N PHE A 342 -6.87 11.79 21.26
CA PHE A 342 -7.39 11.14 22.48
C PHE A 342 -8.92 11.18 22.63
N ARG A 343 -9.61 11.95 21.79
CA ARG A 343 -11.08 12.09 21.79
C ARG A 343 -11.73 11.46 20.56
N CYS A 344 -10.93 10.81 19.72
CA CYS A 344 -11.39 10.23 18.47
C CYS A 344 -11.93 8.82 18.68
N ASP A 345 -13.19 8.58 18.33
CA ASP A 345 -13.81 7.26 18.40
C ASP A 345 -13.41 6.35 17.22
N ASP A 346 -12.92 6.92 16.12
CA ASP A 346 -12.50 6.17 14.94
C ASP A 346 -11.10 5.57 15.15
N LEU A 347 -11.06 4.24 15.40
CA LEU A 347 -9.83 3.48 15.58
C LEU A 347 -8.87 3.66 14.40
N LEU A 348 -9.40 3.60 13.18
CA LEU A 348 -8.57 3.67 11.98
C LEU A 348 -7.91 5.05 11.81
N VAL A 349 -8.62 6.14 12.12
CA VAL A 349 -8.04 7.50 12.10
C VAL A 349 -6.87 7.58 13.07
N GLN A 350 -6.96 7.00 14.25
CA GLN A 350 -5.85 6.99 15.22
C GLN A 350 -4.68 6.13 14.71
N VAL A 351 -4.95 4.94 14.16
CA VAL A 351 -3.92 4.03 13.62
C VAL A 351 -3.18 4.69 12.45
N LEU A 352 -3.91 5.28 11.49
CA LEU A 352 -3.31 5.98 10.35
C LEU A 352 -2.46 7.18 10.81
N THR A 353 -2.97 7.97 11.77
CA THR A 353 -2.24 9.12 12.32
C THR A 353 -0.92 8.69 12.95
N LEU A 354 -0.96 7.67 13.79
CA LEU A 354 0.24 7.17 14.46
C LEU A 354 1.17 6.43 13.48
N GLY A 355 0.61 5.73 12.48
CA GLY A 355 1.36 5.09 11.41
C GLY A 355 2.21 6.07 10.61
N ILE A 356 1.62 7.19 10.17
CA ILE A 356 2.35 8.27 9.49
C ILE A 356 3.48 8.81 10.37
N LEU A 357 3.20 9.10 11.65
CA LEU A 357 4.19 9.66 12.55
C LEU A 357 5.31 8.68 12.87
N ALA A 358 4.97 7.41 13.11
CA ALA A 358 5.94 6.37 13.43
C ALA A 358 6.86 6.07 12.24
N ASP A 359 6.30 5.99 11.04
CA ASP A 359 7.04 5.71 9.82
C ASP A 359 8.02 6.85 9.48
N VAL A 360 7.53 8.10 9.46
CA VAL A 360 8.37 9.29 9.27
C VAL A 360 9.45 9.42 10.35
N ALA A 361 9.09 9.17 11.62
CA ALA A 361 10.06 9.23 12.72
C ALA A 361 11.11 8.13 12.63
N ALA A 362 10.68 6.87 12.35
CA ALA A 362 11.59 5.76 12.17
C ALA A 362 12.61 6.03 11.06
N PHE A 363 12.19 6.62 9.95
CA PHE A 363 13.06 7.01 8.86
C PHE A 363 13.99 8.17 9.26
N ALA A 364 13.46 9.30 9.70
CA ALA A 364 14.22 10.52 9.97
C ALA A 364 15.29 10.33 11.09
N PHE A 365 14.95 9.54 12.13
CA PHE A 365 15.85 9.31 13.28
C PHE A 365 16.71 8.05 13.16
N SER A 366 16.72 7.38 12.00
CA SER A 366 17.56 6.20 11.76
C SER A 366 18.73 6.49 10.81
N SER A 367 19.55 5.48 10.59
CA SER A 367 20.63 5.50 9.59
C SER A 367 20.15 5.24 8.16
N LEU A 368 18.83 5.07 7.94
CA LEU A 368 18.24 4.72 6.64
C LEU A 368 18.36 5.83 5.58
N PRO A 369 18.13 7.14 5.87
CA PRO A 369 18.18 8.16 4.84
C PRO A 369 19.59 8.38 4.31
N TYR A 370 19.93 7.73 3.22
CA TYR A 370 21.20 7.91 2.52
C TYR A 370 21.02 8.81 1.29
N SER A 371 19.99 8.58 0.52
CA SER A 371 19.64 9.26 -0.74
C SER A 371 18.15 9.53 -0.83
N ILE A 372 17.71 10.25 -1.87
CA ILE A 372 16.30 10.50 -2.14
C ILE A 372 15.53 9.21 -2.47
N TRP A 373 16.22 8.21 -3.04
CA TRP A 373 15.63 6.92 -3.41
C TRP A 373 15.13 6.11 -2.19
N ASP A 374 15.76 6.32 -1.03
CA ASP A 374 15.37 5.65 0.20
C ASP A 374 13.98 6.10 0.71
N THR A 375 13.41 7.15 0.12
CA THR A 375 12.04 7.61 0.38
C THR A 375 10.99 6.52 0.12
N ARG A 376 11.30 5.51 -0.69
CA ARG A 376 10.45 4.32 -0.87
C ARG A 376 10.12 3.63 0.45
N GLN A 377 10.99 3.72 1.45
CA GLN A 377 10.78 3.12 2.78
C GLN A 377 9.68 3.81 3.60
N ILE A 378 9.31 5.06 3.26
CA ILE A 378 8.18 5.78 3.85
C ILE A 378 7.02 5.96 2.87
N SER A 379 6.97 5.18 1.80
CA SER A 379 5.93 5.27 0.77
C SER A 379 4.51 5.08 1.31
N ALA A 380 4.35 4.35 2.42
CA ALA A 380 3.06 4.16 3.10
C ALA A 380 2.43 5.47 3.61
N VAL A 381 3.23 6.50 3.85
CA VAL A 381 2.75 7.83 4.29
C VAL A 381 1.81 8.45 3.26
N LEU A 382 2.05 8.22 1.96
CA LEU A 382 1.20 8.75 0.88
C LEU A 382 -0.24 8.19 0.95
N PRO A 383 -0.48 6.86 0.86
CA PRO A 383 -1.83 6.33 0.95
C PRO A 383 -2.49 6.55 2.32
N PHE A 384 -1.73 6.52 3.42
CA PHE A 384 -2.28 6.78 4.75
C PHE A 384 -2.76 8.24 4.89
N GLY A 385 -1.97 9.19 4.42
CA GLY A 385 -2.34 10.60 4.39
C GLY A 385 -3.54 10.87 3.49
N ALA A 386 -3.58 10.27 2.31
CA ALA A 386 -4.68 10.37 1.37
C ALA A 386 -5.99 9.82 1.96
N VAL A 387 -5.94 8.66 2.61
CA VAL A 387 -7.08 8.08 3.34
C VAL A 387 -7.55 9.01 4.46
N LEU A 388 -6.61 9.51 5.27
CA LEU A 388 -6.91 10.41 6.38
C LEU A 388 -7.59 11.71 5.90
N ALA A 389 -7.08 12.31 4.83
CA ALA A 389 -7.66 13.49 4.22
C ALA A 389 -9.09 13.24 3.71
N GLY A 390 -9.29 12.15 2.96
CA GLY A 390 -10.62 11.76 2.47
C GLY A 390 -11.63 11.54 3.59
N ARG A 391 -11.24 10.80 4.66
CA ARG A 391 -12.13 10.50 5.81
C ARG A 391 -12.52 11.74 6.61
N LEU A 392 -11.57 12.60 6.91
CA LEU A 392 -11.78 13.72 7.81
C LEU A 392 -12.33 14.97 7.13
N LEU A 393 -11.98 15.18 5.84
CA LEU A 393 -12.32 16.42 5.15
C LEU A 393 -13.49 16.29 4.17
N GLY A 394 -13.79 15.07 3.67
CA GLY A 394 -14.80 14.88 2.62
C GLY A 394 -16.18 15.44 2.96
N GLY A 395 -16.67 15.23 4.19
CA GLY A 395 -17.93 15.79 4.64
C GLY A 395 -17.91 17.32 4.83
N ASP A 396 -16.80 17.85 5.36
CA ASP A 396 -16.67 19.28 5.67
C ASP A 396 -16.51 20.12 4.40
N LEU A 397 -15.75 19.63 3.41
CA LEU A 397 -15.58 20.30 2.11
C LEU A 397 -16.90 20.35 1.32
N LEU A 398 -17.73 19.30 1.43
CA LEU A 398 -19.08 19.34 0.88
C LEU A 398 -19.97 20.40 1.55
N LYS A 399 -19.94 20.48 2.89
CA LYS A 399 -20.70 21.49 3.64
C LYS A 399 -20.22 22.92 3.34
N ALA A 400 -18.93 23.10 3.16
CA ALA A 400 -18.32 24.39 2.78
C ALA A 400 -18.56 24.76 1.31
N ARG A 401 -19.31 23.97 0.54
CA ARG A 401 -19.60 24.18 -0.89
C ARG A 401 -18.34 24.28 -1.77
N LEU A 402 -17.25 23.62 -1.37
CA LEU A 402 -15.98 23.61 -2.11
C LEU A 402 -15.93 22.51 -3.22
N VAL A 403 -17.09 21.92 -3.56
CA VAL A 403 -17.21 20.93 -4.63
C VAL A 403 -16.64 21.41 -5.96
N PRO A 404 -16.90 22.66 -6.44
CA PRO A 404 -16.29 23.13 -7.68
C PRO A 404 -14.77 23.18 -7.62
N ALA A 405 -14.19 23.65 -6.50
CA ALA A 405 -12.75 23.72 -6.33
C ALA A 405 -12.12 22.31 -6.33
N LEU A 406 -12.75 21.33 -5.65
CA LEU A 406 -12.32 19.94 -5.68
C LEU A 406 -12.43 19.32 -7.08
N ALA A 407 -13.48 19.65 -7.83
CA ALA A 407 -13.66 19.18 -9.20
C ALA A 407 -12.58 19.73 -10.13
N VAL A 408 -12.24 21.04 -10.01
CA VAL A 408 -11.14 21.65 -10.76
C VAL A 408 -9.82 20.99 -10.40
N LEU A 409 -9.52 20.79 -9.12
CA LEU A 409 -8.29 20.16 -8.67
C LEU A 409 -8.17 18.71 -9.22
N LEU A 410 -9.25 17.92 -9.14
CA LEU A 410 -9.28 16.57 -9.67
C LEU A 410 -9.11 16.56 -11.20
N ALA A 411 -9.79 17.47 -11.91
CA ALA A 411 -9.62 17.62 -13.36
C ALA A 411 -8.18 17.98 -13.74
N SER A 412 -7.53 18.86 -12.97
CA SER A 412 -6.13 19.24 -13.17
C SER A 412 -5.18 18.06 -12.93
N TYR A 413 -5.41 17.25 -11.88
CA TYR A 413 -4.62 16.03 -11.65
C TYR A 413 -4.87 14.97 -12.73
N THR A 414 -6.09 14.85 -13.24
CA THR A 414 -6.39 13.96 -14.37
C THR A 414 -5.67 14.43 -15.63
N ALA A 415 -5.64 15.74 -15.88
CA ALA A 415 -4.88 16.30 -17.01
C ALA A 415 -3.37 16.11 -16.85
N ALA A 416 -2.83 16.26 -15.63
CA ALA A 416 -1.43 15.97 -15.32
C ALA A 416 -1.09 14.49 -15.59
N LEU A 417 -1.90 13.55 -15.10
CA LEU A 417 -1.73 12.12 -15.41
C LEU A 417 -1.79 11.84 -16.92
N GLY A 418 -2.72 12.49 -17.63
CA GLY A 418 -2.80 12.38 -19.08
C GLY A 418 -1.56 12.91 -19.78
N PHE A 419 -1.01 14.02 -19.32
CA PHE A 419 0.25 14.58 -19.81
C PHE A 419 1.42 13.62 -19.55
N ASP A 420 1.53 13.05 -18.36
CA ASP A 420 2.59 12.11 -17.99
C ASP A 420 2.51 10.82 -18.82
N ALA A 421 1.30 10.31 -19.06
CA ALA A 421 1.08 9.08 -19.81
C ALA A 421 1.44 9.17 -21.32
N VAL A 422 1.55 10.38 -21.87
CA VAL A 422 1.95 10.58 -23.29
C VAL A 422 3.43 10.92 -23.44
N GLN A 423 4.20 11.00 -22.35
CA GLN A 423 5.62 11.24 -22.41
C GLN A 423 6.38 10.09 -23.11
N PRO A 424 7.54 10.36 -23.71
CA PRO A 424 8.37 9.34 -24.33
C PRO A 424 8.74 8.24 -23.34
N THR A 425 8.71 7.00 -23.81
CA THR A 425 9.22 5.85 -23.06
C THR A 425 10.75 5.81 -23.16
N ILE A 426 11.39 5.36 -22.07
CA ILE A 426 12.82 5.11 -22.05
C ILE A 426 13.04 3.64 -22.40
N PRO A 427 13.91 3.30 -23.35
CA PRO A 427 14.25 1.90 -23.65
C PRO A 427 14.97 1.26 -22.46
N ALA A 428 14.98 -0.07 -22.45
CA ALA A 428 15.73 -0.84 -21.46
C ALA A 428 17.21 -0.44 -21.48
N HIS A 429 17.78 -0.16 -20.32
CA HIS A 429 19.11 0.45 -20.20
C HIS A 429 20.21 -0.44 -20.79
N ASP A 430 20.16 -1.74 -20.44
CA ASP A 430 21.20 -2.69 -20.79
C ASP A 430 20.87 -3.53 -22.02
N GLN A 431 19.78 -3.21 -22.74
CA GLN A 431 19.39 -3.92 -23.95
C GLN A 431 20.52 -4.00 -24.98
N PRO A 432 21.31 -2.94 -25.27
CA PRO A 432 22.41 -3.05 -26.20
C PRO A 432 23.52 -4.03 -25.75
N LEU A 433 23.81 -4.07 -24.45
CA LEU A 433 24.75 -5.02 -23.86
C LEU A 433 24.20 -6.44 -23.92
N ALA A 434 22.95 -6.63 -23.54
CA ALA A 434 22.28 -7.93 -23.60
C ALA A 434 22.26 -8.50 -25.02
N ASP A 435 21.90 -7.68 -26.01
CA ASP A 435 21.89 -8.07 -27.41
C ASP A 435 23.31 -8.40 -27.95
N TRP A 436 24.32 -7.64 -27.52
CA TRP A 436 25.71 -7.91 -27.89
C TRP A 436 26.20 -9.24 -27.31
N LEU A 437 25.94 -9.49 -26.03
CA LEU A 437 26.31 -10.74 -25.37
C LEU A 437 25.63 -11.95 -26.04
N VAL A 438 24.35 -11.84 -26.36
CA VAL A 438 23.61 -12.89 -27.07
C VAL A 438 24.18 -13.13 -28.46
N ALA A 439 24.51 -12.05 -29.21
CA ALA A 439 25.05 -12.17 -30.57
C ALA A 439 26.45 -12.82 -30.61
N HIS A 440 27.18 -12.81 -29.47
CA HIS A 440 28.52 -13.41 -29.37
C HIS A 440 28.51 -14.72 -28.57
N ASP A 441 27.34 -15.32 -28.34
CA ASP A 441 27.16 -16.59 -27.62
C ASP A 441 27.67 -16.56 -26.16
N PHE A 442 27.75 -15.39 -25.54
CA PHE A 442 28.04 -15.28 -24.10
C PHE A 442 26.75 -15.48 -23.30
N SER A 443 26.58 -16.68 -22.74
CA SER A 443 25.37 -17.05 -21.99
C SER A 443 25.53 -16.95 -20.48
N TYR A 444 26.79 -16.88 -19.98
CA TYR A 444 27.10 -16.87 -18.54
C TYR A 444 28.19 -15.86 -18.21
N GLY A 445 28.07 -15.21 -17.03
CA GLY A 445 29.10 -14.29 -16.54
C GLY A 445 28.89 -13.87 -15.09
N LEU A 446 29.81 -13.02 -14.62
CA LEU A 446 29.73 -12.37 -13.31
C LEU A 446 29.61 -10.88 -13.52
N SER A 447 28.78 -10.22 -12.72
CA SER A 447 28.58 -8.77 -12.73
C SER A 447 28.33 -8.24 -11.33
N ASN A 448 28.23 -6.93 -11.19
CA ASN A 448 27.72 -6.33 -9.96
C ASN A 448 26.18 -6.46 -9.91
N TYR A 449 25.61 -6.21 -8.72
CA TYR A 449 24.16 -6.30 -8.49
C TYR A 449 23.35 -5.34 -9.40
N PHE A 450 23.89 -4.16 -9.67
CA PHE A 450 23.13 -3.11 -10.38
C PHE A 450 22.97 -3.39 -11.87
N GLU A 451 23.95 -4.00 -12.51
CA GLU A 451 23.95 -4.27 -13.95
C GLU A 451 23.58 -5.71 -14.28
N GLY A 452 24.03 -6.67 -13.46
CA GLY A 452 23.84 -8.09 -13.74
C GLY A 452 22.38 -8.51 -13.81
N ASN A 453 21.55 -8.07 -12.85
CA ASN A 453 20.12 -8.37 -12.83
C ASN A 453 19.38 -7.74 -14.03
N ILE A 454 19.71 -6.49 -14.36
CA ILE A 454 19.07 -5.78 -15.47
C ILE A 454 19.45 -6.42 -16.81
N THR A 455 20.73 -6.70 -17.04
CA THR A 455 21.19 -7.36 -18.29
C THR A 455 20.58 -8.75 -18.46
N THR A 456 20.48 -9.54 -17.37
CA THR A 456 19.82 -10.84 -17.41
C THR A 456 18.34 -10.69 -17.76
N LEU A 457 17.64 -9.74 -17.16
CA LEU A 457 16.24 -9.44 -17.43
C LEU A 457 16.04 -8.96 -18.88
N ASP A 458 16.87 -8.00 -19.36
CA ASP A 458 16.80 -7.42 -20.70
C ASP A 458 17.08 -8.46 -21.79
N SER A 459 17.93 -9.45 -21.50
CA SER A 459 18.15 -10.60 -22.41
C SER A 459 16.97 -11.59 -22.44
N GLY A 460 15.97 -11.45 -21.58
CA GLY A 460 14.91 -12.44 -21.38
C GLY A 460 15.45 -13.75 -20.81
N GLY A 461 16.50 -13.71 -19.98
CA GLY A 461 17.16 -14.87 -19.38
C GLY A 461 18.08 -15.65 -20.31
N ARG A 462 18.33 -15.16 -21.53
CA ARG A 462 19.29 -15.80 -22.48
C ARG A 462 20.74 -15.63 -22.03
N VAL A 463 21.04 -14.56 -21.32
CA VAL A 463 22.33 -14.30 -20.67
C VAL A 463 22.09 -14.34 -19.18
N HIS A 464 22.81 -15.17 -18.47
CA HIS A 464 22.71 -15.31 -17.02
C HIS A 464 23.94 -14.70 -16.35
N LEU A 465 23.79 -13.48 -15.81
CA LEU A 465 24.84 -12.80 -15.07
C LEU A 465 24.60 -12.95 -13.58
N ILE A 466 25.49 -13.67 -12.92
CA ILE A 466 25.43 -13.83 -11.46
C ILE A 466 25.92 -12.54 -10.81
N ALA A 467 25.05 -11.91 -10.05
CA ALA A 467 25.39 -10.73 -9.28
C ALA A 467 26.31 -11.09 -8.11
N VAL A 468 27.47 -10.48 -8.02
CA VAL A 468 28.46 -10.72 -6.96
C VAL A 468 28.82 -9.41 -6.27
N SER A 469 29.09 -9.52 -4.96
CA SER A 469 29.68 -8.42 -4.18
C SER A 469 30.92 -8.90 -3.45
N TRP A 470 31.87 -8.00 -3.22
CA TRP A 470 33.02 -8.30 -2.41
C TRP A 470 32.65 -8.24 -0.92
N GLY A 471 32.96 -9.29 -0.17
CA GLY A 471 32.84 -9.31 1.27
C GLY A 471 33.74 -8.24 1.94
N ALA A 472 33.53 -8.03 3.23
CA ALA A 472 34.29 -7.04 4.00
C ALA A 472 35.81 -7.30 3.98
N ASP A 473 36.24 -8.54 3.83
CA ASP A 473 37.64 -8.96 3.70
C ASP A 473 38.19 -8.84 2.27
N LYS A 474 37.35 -8.51 1.28
CA LYS A 474 37.67 -8.38 -0.15
C LYS A 474 38.39 -9.61 -0.77
N SER A 475 38.44 -10.74 -0.07
CA SER A 475 39.19 -11.93 -0.51
C SER A 475 38.33 -12.91 -1.31
N VAL A 476 37.01 -12.91 -1.07
CA VAL A 476 36.07 -13.83 -1.76
C VAL A 476 34.82 -13.05 -2.17
N PRO A 477 34.43 -13.09 -3.47
CA PRO A 477 33.15 -12.55 -3.89
C PRO A 477 32.01 -13.38 -3.29
N ARG A 478 30.95 -12.71 -2.88
CA ARG A 478 29.69 -13.36 -2.46
C ARG A 478 28.69 -13.21 -3.59
N ALA A 479 28.13 -14.33 -4.04
CA ALA A 479 27.04 -14.31 -5.00
C ALA A 479 25.72 -13.94 -4.30
N TYR A 480 24.91 -13.12 -4.98
CA TYR A 480 23.50 -12.91 -4.61
C TYR A 480 22.63 -14.08 -5.07
N GLN A 481 23.11 -14.80 -6.10
CA GLN A 481 22.50 -16.02 -6.60
C GLN A 481 23.60 -17.06 -6.83
N SER A 482 23.37 -18.31 -6.45
CA SER A 482 24.33 -19.41 -6.64
C SER A 482 23.70 -20.60 -7.37
#